data_6daf13aa1188d67d6a1c5f46e3dccaa8
#
_entry.id   6daf13aa1188d67d6a1c5f46e3dccaa8
#
_cell.length_a   1.000
_cell.length_b   1.000
_cell.length_c   1.000
_cell.angle_alpha   90.00
_cell.angle_beta   90.00
_cell.angle_gamma   90.00
#
_symmetry.space_group_name_H-M   'P 1'
#
loop_
_entity.id
_entity.type
_entity.pdbx_description
1 polymer ?
#
loop_
_entity_poly.entity_id
_entity_poly.type
_entity_poly.pdbx_seq_one_letter_code
_entity_poly.pdbx_strand_id
1 'polypeptide(L)'
;KYACDDIDLVEEFVGNQLKESQSDIFLLGIGHAKSGILHKLKKYKDAVYMDVGAGIDNIAGCINIHRPYAGDWTNYRIKDYDYSQIDYLRYSGEGKEIIL
;
A
#
# COMPACT_ATOMS: atom_id res chain seq x y z
N LYS A 1 1.29 -13.47 -7.36
CA LYS A 1 2.72 -13.35 -7.00
C LYS A 1 2.89 -12.26 -5.96
N TYR A 2 3.60 -12.57 -4.90
CA TYR A 2 3.85 -11.58 -3.84
C TYR A 2 5.03 -10.68 -4.22
N ALA A 3 4.99 -9.43 -3.75
CA ALA A 3 6.06 -8.46 -4.02
C ALA A 3 7.44 -8.95 -3.54
N CYS A 4 7.51 -9.70 -2.45
CA CYS A 4 8.75 -10.25 -1.94
C CYS A 4 9.37 -11.36 -2.80
N ASP A 5 8.66 -11.90 -3.79
CA ASP A 5 9.17 -12.96 -4.65
C ASP A 5 10.17 -12.44 -5.70
N ASP A 6 10.08 -11.16 -6.03
CA ASP A 6 10.97 -10.49 -6.98
C ASP A 6 11.19 -9.03 -6.56
N ILE A 7 12.14 -8.85 -5.66
CA ILE A 7 12.44 -7.54 -5.07
C ILE A 7 13.00 -6.55 -6.10
N ASP A 8 13.81 -7.03 -7.04
CA ASP A 8 14.40 -6.16 -8.05
C ASP A 8 13.33 -5.58 -8.99
N LEU A 9 12.36 -6.40 -9.35
CA LEU A 9 11.22 -5.97 -10.17
C LEU A 9 10.35 -4.94 -9.42
N VAL A 10 10.12 -5.16 -8.14
CA VAL A 10 9.37 -4.21 -7.29
C VAL A 10 10.14 -2.90 -7.15
N GLU A 11 11.44 -2.96 -6.94
CA GLU A 11 12.30 -1.75 -6.86
C GLU A 11 12.21 -0.94 -8.14
N GLU A 12 12.34 -1.59 -9.29
CA GLU A 12 12.25 -0.93 -10.59
C GLU A 12 10.88 -0.26 -10.79
N PHE A 13 9.82 -1.00 -10.51
CA PHE A 13 8.44 -0.49 -10.63
C PHE A 13 8.22 0.74 -9.73
N VAL A 14 8.59 0.64 -8.47
CA VAL A 14 8.47 1.75 -7.50
C VAL A 14 9.34 2.92 -7.92
N GLY A 15 10.58 2.67 -8.29
CA GLY A 15 11.52 3.69 -8.72
C GLY A 15 11.02 4.50 -9.91
N ASN A 16 10.41 3.86 -10.89
CA ASN A 16 9.83 4.55 -12.05
C ASN A 16 8.65 5.44 -11.64
N GLN A 17 7.81 4.98 -10.71
CA GLN A 17 6.72 5.79 -10.16
C GLN A 17 7.25 7.02 -9.41
N LEU A 18 8.28 6.86 -8.61
CA LEU A 18 8.89 7.94 -7.84
C LEU A 18 9.47 9.04 -8.73
N LYS A 19 10.16 8.66 -9.80
CA LYS A 19 10.77 9.61 -10.74
C LYS A 19 9.75 10.52 -11.40
N GLU A 20 8.55 10.01 -11.68
CA GLU A 20 7.48 10.75 -12.34
C GLU A 20 6.64 11.59 -11.36
N SER A 21 6.69 11.27 -10.07
CA SER A 21 5.90 11.96 -9.06
C SER A 21 6.49 13.31 -8.67
N GLN A 22 5.63 14.28 -8.39
CA GLN A 22 6.01 15.58 -7.84
C GLN A 22 5.86 15.65 -6.32
N SER A 23 5.46 14.56 -5.68
CA SER A 23 5.29 14.50 -4.23
C SER A 23 6.64 14.49 -3.50
N ASP A 24 6.66 15.02 -2.30
CA ASP A 24 7.83 15.05 -1.40
C ASP A 24 7.70 14.04 -0.26
N ILE A 25 6.54 13.44 -0.08
CA ILE A 25 6.25 12.45 0.95
C ILE A 25 5.55 11.26 0.30
N PHE A 26 6.05 10.07 0.58
CA PHE A 26 5.48 8.81 0.08
C PHE A 26 5.12 7.89 1.23
N LEU A 27 3.89 7.40 1.23
CA LEU A 27 3.41 6.38 2.15
C LEU A 27 3.56 5.01 1.48
N LEU A 28 4.15 4.07 2.18
CA LEU A 28 4.47 2.74 1.64
C LEU A 28 3.72 1.66 2.39
N GLY A 29 3.11 0.74 1.63
CA GLY A 29 2.45 -0.45 2.14
C GLY A 29 2.80 -1.65 1.27
N ILE A 30 4.08 -2.03 1.23
CA ILE A 30 4.64 -3.03 0.33
C ILE A 30 5.04 -4.32 1.05
N GLY A 31 4.53 -4.52 2.27
CA GLY A 31 4.80 -5.73 3.04
C GLY A 31 6.29 -5.96 3.28
N HIS A 32 6.73 -7.21 3.21
CA HIS A 32 8.13 -7.58 3.46
C HIS A 32 9.11 -7.05 2.42
N ALA A 33 8.66 -6.68 1.24
CA ALA A 33 9.53 -6.09 0.20
C ALA A 33 10.23 -4.82 0.67
N LYS A 34 9.66 -4.09 1.62
CA LYS A 34 10.29 -2.90 2.22
C LYS A 34 11.68 -3.15 2.76
N SER A 35 11.93 -4.34 3.33
CA SER A 35 13.23 -4.70 3.89
C SER A 35 14.34 -4.70 2.85
N GLY A 36 13.99 -4.99 1.60
CA GLY A 36 14.94 -5.02 0.49
C GLY A 36 15.09 -3.71 -0.27
N ILE A 37 14.10 -2.82 -0.23
CA ILE A 37 14.08 -1.65 -1.10
C ILE A 37 13.99 -0.30 -0.42
N LEU A 38 13.46 -0.22 0.81
CA LEU A 38 13.21 1.07 1.47
C LEU A 38 14.45 1.97 1.52
N HIS A 39 15.59 1.39 1.86
CA HIS A 39 16.86 2.12 1.94
C HIS A 39 17.41 2.56 0.58
N LYS A 40 16.87 2.04 -0.52
CA LYS A 40 17.30 2.36 -1.89
C LYS A 40 16.47 3.46 -2.55
N LEU A 41 15.34 3.83 -1.97
CA LEU A 41 14.37 4.72 -2.63
C LEU A 41 14.91 6.13 -2.86
N LYS A 42 15.75 6.64 -1.96
CA LYS A 42 16.33 7.98 -2.12
C LYS A 42 17.18 8.18 -3.37
N LYS A 43 17.72 7.11 -3.95
CA LYS A 43 18.44 7.20 -5.22
C LYS A 43 17.54 7.54 -6.41
N TYR A 44 16.26 7.20 -6.31
CA TYR A 44 15.24 7.51 -7.33
C TYR A 44 14.67 8.91 -7.16
N LYS A 45 14.42 9.29 -5.91
CA LYS A 45 13.91 10.60 -5.58
C LYS A 45 14.27 10.97 -4.13
N ASP A 46 14.81 12.15 -3.92
CA ASP A 46 15.07 12.70 -2.59
C ASP A 46 13.77 13.19 -1.99
N ALA A 47 13.19 12.39 -1.12
CA ALA A 47 11.89 12.62 -0.50
C ALA A 47 11.82 11.95 0.87
N VAL A 48 10.72 12.15 1.58
CA VAL A 48 10.40 11.45 2.82
C VAL A 48 9.62 10.18 2.50
N TYR A 49 10.07 9.06 3.04
CA TYR A 49 9.45 7.75 2.86
C TYR A 49 8.98 7.22 4.20
N MET A 50 7.69 6.95 4.32
CA MET A 50 7.07 6.46 5.55
C MET A 50 6.46 5.09 5.31
N ASP A 51 6.97 4.08 6.00
CA ASP A 51 6.34 2.76 6.00
C ASP A 51 5.16 2.77 6.96
N VAL A 52 3.97 2.72 6.40
CA VAL A 52 2.71 2.66 7.13
C VAL A 52 2.08 1.27 7.08
N GLY A 53 2.73 0.34 6.40
CA GLY A 53 2.26 -1.03 6.27
C GLY A 53 0.83 -1.10 5.77
N ALA A 54 0.04 -2.01 6.34
CA ALA A 54 -1.37 -2.16 6.00
C ALA A 54 -2.25 -0.97 6.43
N GLY A 55 -1.70 -0.02 7.15
CA GLY A 55 -2.40 1.23 7.47
C GLY A 55 -2.81 2.01 6.23
N ILE A 56 -2.07 1.88 5.12
CA ILE A 56 -2.45 2.53 3.86
C ILE A 56 -3.78 2.00 3.33
N ASP A 57 -4.04 0.72 3.49
CA ASP A 57 -5.32 0.12 3.09
C ASP A 57 -6.47 0.71 3.90
N ASN A 58 -6.27 0.84 5.21
CA ASN A 58 -7.28 1.44 6.10
C ASN A 58 -7.56 2.90 5.73
N ILE A 59 -6.53 3.69 5.44
CA ILE A 59 -6.67 5.08 4.99
C ILE A 59 -7.45 5.14 3.68
N ALA A 60 -7.19 4.21 2.78
CA ALA A 60 -7.90 4.10 1.51
C ALA A 60 -9.33 3.57 1.64
N GLY A 61 -9.75 3.14 2.84
CA GLY A 61 -11.07 2.58 3.08
C GLY A 61 -11.18 1.08 2.79
N CYS A 62 -10.08 0.42 2.49
CA CYS A 62 -9.98 -1.02 2.22
C CYS A 62 -9.69 -1.77 3.54
N ILE A 63 -10.73 -2.03 4.32
CA ILE A 63 -10.56 -2.45 5.70
C ILE A 63 -10.86 -3.93 5.86
N ASN A 64 -9.87 -4.69 6.32
CA ASN A 64 -10.06 -6.08 6.71
C ASN A 64 -10.33 -6.14 8.22
N ILE A 65 -11.59 -6.34 8.59
CA ILE A 65 -12.04 -6.34 9.99
C ILE A 65 -11.47 -7.49 10.83
N HIS A 66 -10.92 -8.51 10.20
CA HIS A 66 -10.27 -9.62 10.91
C HIS A 66 -8.86 -9.27 11.40
N ARG A 67 -8.33 -8.12 10.99
CA ARG A 67 -7.03 -7.67 11.45
C ARG A 67 -7.14 -6.91 12.78
N PRO A 68 -6.23 -7.16 13.74
CA PRO A 68 -6.29 -6.54 15.07
C PRO A 68 -6.24 -5.01 15.04
N TYR A 69 -5.66 -4.44 14.00
CA TYR A 69 -5.50 -2.99 13.83
C TYR A 69 -6.62 -2.35 13.00
N ALA A 70 -7.63 -3.11 12.63
CA ALA A 70 -8.74 -2.55 11.85
C ALA A 70 -9.51 -1.47 12.61
N GLY A 71 -9.70 -1.68 13.92
CA GLY A 71 -10.37 -0.70 14.78
C GLY A 71 -11.70 -0.25 14.20
N ASP A 72 -11.92 1.05 14.24
CA ASP A 72 -13.14 1.72 13.76
C ASP A 72 -12.92 2.52 12.46
N TRP A 73 -11.92 2.15 11.67
CA TRP A 73 -11.56 2.84 10.42
C TRP A 73 -12.72 2.95 9.42
N THR A 74 -13.69 2.03 9.47
CA THR A 74 -14.89 2.11 8.62
C THR A 74 -15.68 3.41 8.83
N ASN A 75 -15.60 4.00 10.02
CA ASN A 75 -16.26 5.27 10.35
C ASN A 75 -15.62 6.48 9.65
N TYR A 76 -14.43 6.31 9.11
CA TYR A 76 -13.67 7.37 8.43
C TYR A 76 -13.71 7.26 6.90
N ARG A 77 -14.56 6.39 6.37
CA ARG A 77 -14.82 6.31 4.93
C ARG A 77 -15.51 7.56 4.40
N ILE A 78 -15.23 7.89 3.15
CA ILE A 78 -15.94 8.96 2.44
C ILE A 78 -17.39 8.55 2.24
N LYS A 79 -18.33 9.37 2.70
CA LYS A 79 -19.74 9.00 2.78
C LYS A 79 -20.39 8.70 1.44
N ASP A 80 -20.06 9.47 0.42
CA ASP A 80 -20.73 9.37 -0.88
C ASP A 80 -19.92 8.54 -1.90
N TYR A 81 -18.91 7.80 -1.44
CA TYR A 81 -18.12 6.92 -2.29
C TYR A 81 -18.59 5.47 -2.18
N ASP A 82 -18.79 4.82 -3.32
CA ASP A 82 -19.15 3.41 -3.37
C ASP A 82 -17.90 2.53 -3.37
N TYR A 83 -17.54 2.03 -2.19
CA TYR A 83 -16.36 1.17 -2.00
C TYR A 83 -16.50 -0.21 -2.64
N SER A 84 -17.71 -0.64 -3.04
CA SER A 84 -17.91 -1.89 -3.76
C SER A 84 -17.31 -1.89 -5.18
N GLN A 85 -17.00 -0.72 -5.71
CA GLN A 85 -16.35 -0.56 -7.01
C GLN A 85 -14.87 -0.98 -7.01
N ILE A 86 -14.25 -1.08 -5.83
CA ILE A 86 -12.84 -1.45 -5.73
C ILE A 86 -12.70 -2.96 -5.89
N ASP A 87 -11.90 -3.38 -6.86
CA ASP A 87 -11.58 -4.79 -7.06
C ASP A 87 -10.55 -5.26 -6.04
N TYR A 88 -11.02 -5.66 -4.89
CA TYR A 88 -10.16 -6.11 -3.79
C TYR A 88 -9.39 -7.40 -4.10
N LEU A 89 -9.98 -8.28 -4.90
CA LEU A 89 -9.32 -9.54 -5.26
C LEU A 89 -8.07 -9.31 -6.09
N ARG A 90 -8.10 -8.29 -6.92
CA ARG A 90 -6.95 -7.90 -7.73
C ARG A 90 -5.77 -7.42 -6.89
N TYR A 91 -6.04 -6.76 -5.78
CA TYR A 91 -5.01 -6.11 -4.96
C TYR A 91 -4.65 -6.87 -3.69
N SER A 92 -5.54 -7.67 -3.16
CA SER A 92 -5.34 -8.35 -1.88
C SER A 92 -4.62 -9.69 -1.98
N GLY A 93 -4.54 -10.28 -3.17
CA GLY A 93 -4.02 -11.64 -3.37
C GLY A 93 -4.98 -12.72 -2.86
N GLU A 94 -4.65 -13.97 -3.17
CA GLU A 94 -5.47 -15.11 -2.79
C GLU A 94 -5.58 -15.28 -1.28
N GLY A 95 -6.75 -15.65 -0.80
CA GLY A 95 -7.01 -16.04 0.58
C GLY A 95 -7.16 -14.89 1.56
N LYS A 96 -7.19 -13.65 1.10
CA LYS A 96 -7.50 -12.51 1.96
C LYS A 96 -8.97 -12.13 1.84
N GLU A 97 -9.69 -12.29 2.92
CA GLU A 97 -11.04 -11.75 3.03
C GLU A 97 -10.97 -10.26 3.33
N ILE A 98 -11.42 -9.46 2.38
CA ILE A 98 -11.62 -8.03 2.58
C ILE A 98 -13.10 -7.79 2.68
N ILE A 99 -13.52 -7.25 3.81
CA ILE A 99 -14.92 -6.95 4.07
C ILE A 99 -15.13 -5.46 3.84
N LEU A 100 -16.06 -5.20 2.98
CA LEU A 100 -16.47 -3.85 2.60
C LEU A 100 -17.40 -3.21 3.61
#